data_a5cb9efca7d15e6b6bce45c6b082e3f9
#
_entry.id   a5cb9efca7d15e6b6bce45c6b082e3f9
#
_cell.length_a   1.000
_cell.length_b   1.000
_cell.length_c   1.000
_cell.angle_alpha   90.00
_cell.angle_beta   90.00
_cell.angle_gamma   90.00
#
_symmetry.space_group_name_H-M   'P 1'
#
loop_
_entity.id
_entity.type
_entity.pdbx_description
1 polymer ?
#
loop_
_entity_poly.entity_id
_entity_poly.type
_entity_poly.pdbx_seq_one_letter_code
_entity_poly.pdbx_strand_id
1 'polypeptide(L)'
;MKKIKSEQNVILTDSLNKLWQTAIKLEQSTNIPQELDAVEGRRFLLRILSASVDSFVEYIDANRPAFRHSESAHRKMFGDCPDADYLQAPIDLRDGRSYTVKGQIPKDTLYVGVMLYGRGGQMGNRLT
;
A
#
# COMPACT_ATOMS: atom_id res chain seq x y z
N MET A 1 -23.49 -11.84 17.00
CA MET A 1 -22.06 -12.04 16.72
C MET A 1 -21.74 -13.00 15.57
N LYS A 2 -22.50 -14.08 15.31
CA LYS A 2 -22.22 -15.03 14.21
C LYS A 2 -22.40 -14.45 12.78
N LYS A 3 -23.36 -13.52 12.58
CA LYS A 3 -23.70 -12.98 11.26
C LYS A 3 -22.61 -12.06 10.67
N ILE A 4 -21.98 -11.24 11.50
CA ILE A 4 -20.93 -10.29 11.06
C ILE A 4 -19.69 -11.04 10.55
N LYS A 5 -19.29 -12.15 11.21
CA LYS A 5 -18.15 -12.96 10.77
C LYS A 5 -18.38 -13.63 9.41
N SER A 6 -19.63 -14.00 9.09
CA SER A 6 -19.95 -14.63 7.81
C SER A 6 -19.88 -13.64 6.64
N GLU A 7 -20.37 -12.41 6.83
CA GLU A 7 -20.32 -11.35 5.81
C GLU A 7 -18.87 -10.91 5.50
N GLN A 8 -18.03 -10.76 6.51
CA GLN A 8 -16.61 -10.42 6.32
C GLN A 8 -15.84 -11.52 5.58
N ASN A 9 -16.12 -12.79 5.87
CA ASN A 9 -15.50 -13.90 5.17
C ASN A 9 -15.91 -13.96 3.69
N VAL A 10 -17.18 -13.67 3.39
CA VAL A 10 -17.67 -13.60 2.00
C VAL A 10 -16.95 -12.47 1.23
N ILE A 11 -16.83 -11.28 1.84
CA ILE A 11 -16.15 -10.13 1.21
C ILE A 11 -14.68 -10.46 0.91
N LEU A 12 -13.97 -11.11 1.84
CA LEU A 12 -12.58 -11.51 1.63
C LEU A 12 -12.46 -12.52 0.49
N THR A 13 -13.29 -13.56 0.50
CA THR A 13 -13.30 -14.61 -0.53
C THR A 13 -13.58 -14.01 -1.91
N ASP A 14 -14.56 -13.13 -2.02
CA ASP A 14 -14.91 -12.45 -3.27
C ASP A 14 -13.77 -11.56 -3.77
N SER A 15 -13.08 -10.86 -2.88
CA SER A 15 -11.94 -10.02 -3.23
C SER A 15 -10.77 -10.85 -3.74
N LEU A 16 -10.46 -11.97 -3.10
CA LEU A 16 -9.42 -12.91 -3.54
C LEU A 16 -9.78 -13.56 -4.88
N ASN A 17 -11.05 -13.94 -5.08
CA ASN A 17 -11.51 -14.46 -6.35
C ASN A 17 -11.38 -13.42 -7.48
N LYS A 18 -11.74 -12.16 -7.24
CA LYS A 18 -11.55 -11.08 -8.22
C LYS A 18 -10.08 -10.88 -8.58
N LEU A 19 -9.20 -10.89 -7.59
CA LEU A 19 -7.75 -10.80 -7.81
C LEU A 19 -7.27 -11.96 -8.68
N TRP A 20 -7.67 -13.18 -8.37
CA TRP A 20 -7.32 -14.38 -9.10
C TRP A 20 -7.83 -14.35 -10.55
N GLN A 21 -9.08 -13.97 -10.75
CA GLN A 21 -9.65 -13.81 -12.10
C GLN A 21 -8.94 -12.71 -12.91
N THR A 22 -8.47 -11.66 -12.25
CA THR A 22 -7.68 -10.60 -12.88
C THR A 22 -6.32 -11.13 -13.34
N ALA A 23 -5.67 -11.95 -12.51
CA ALA A 23 -4.40 -12.60 -12.87
C ALA A 23 -4.56 -13.51 -14.10
N ILE A 24 -5.62 -14.34 -14.12
CA ILE A 24 -5.91 -15.22 -15.27
C ILE A 24 -6.14 -14.40 -16.55
N LYS A 25 -6.94 -13.32 -16.48
CA LYS A 25 -7.17 -12.44 -17.63
C LYS A 25 -5.89 -11.80 -18.15
N LEU A 26 -4.99 -11.43 -17.23
CA LEU A 26 -3.69 -10.88 -17.62
C LEU A 26 -2.84 -11.90 -18.37
N GLU A 27 -2.80 -13.14 -17.89
CA GLU A 27 -2.07 -14.24 -18.56
C GLU A 27 -2.65 -14.59 -19.93
N GLN A 28 -3.95 -14.47 -20.10
CA GLN A 28 -4.65 -14.74 -21.36
C GLN A 28 -4.64 -13.55 -22.32
N SER A 29 -4.10 -12.40 -21.91
CA SER A 29 -4.07 -11.21 -22.75
C SER A 29 -3.15 -11.42 -23.95
N THR A 30 -3.71 -11.31 -25.15
CA THR A 30 -2.95 -11.38 -26.42
C THR A 30 -2.18 -10.09 -26.73
N ASN A 31 -2.39 -9.05 -25.94
CA ASN A 31 -1.76 -7.74 -26.14
C ASN A 31 -0.44 -7.56 -25.37
N ILE A 32 0.09 -8.63 -24.79
CA ILE A 32 1.39 -8.58 -24.10
C ILE A 32 2.47 -8.73 -25.17
N PRO A 33 3.30 -7.69 -25.42
CA PRO A 33 4.22 -7.70 -26.57
C PRO A 33 5.37 -8.69 -26.42
N GLN A 34 5.76 -8.99 -25.19
CA GLN A 34 6.90 -9.86 -24.91
C GLN A 34 6.63 -10.76 -23.69
N GLU A 35 7.26 -11.92 -23.67
CA GLU A 35 7.19 -12.86 -22.55
C GLU A 35 7.67 -12.22 -21.23
N LEU A 36 8.68 -11.35 -21.30
CA LEU A 36 9.19 -10.61 -20.15
C LEU A 36 8.11 -9.74 -19.51
N ASP A 37 7.28 -9.08 -20.31
CA ASP A 37 6.20 -8.24 -19.82
C ASP A 37 5.15 -9.07 -19.06
N ALA A 38 4.89 -10.29 -19.50
CA ALA A 38 3.99 -11.21 -18.80
C ALA A 38 4.55 -11.62 -17.44
N VAL A 39 5.84 -11.90 -17.36
CA VAL A 39 6.53 -12.23 -16.09
C VAL A 39 6.51 -11.05 -15.12
N GLU A 40 6.84 -9.86 -15.60
CA GLU A 40 6.81 -8.65 -14.78
C GLU A 40 5.39 -8.28 -14.34
N GLY A 41 4.38 -8.48 -15.16
CA GLY A 41 2.97 -8.30 -14.80
C GLY A 41 2.54 -9.20 -13.65
N ARG A 42 2.91 -10.49 -13.65
CA ARG A 42 2.64 -11.42 -12.55
C ARG A 42 3.37 -10.99 -11.26
N ARG A 43 4.63 -10.59 -11.40
CA ARG A 43 5.43 -10.08 -10.29
C ARG A 43 4.82 -8.82 -9.69
N PHE A 44 4.30 -7.92 -10.51
CA PHE A 44 3.60 -6.72 -10.09
C PHE A 44 2.34 -7.04 -9.28
N LEU A 45 1.51 -7.99 -9.72
CA LEU A 45 0.33 -8.44 -8.97
C LEU A 45 0.70 -8.98 -7.57
N LEU A 46 1.76 -9.77 -7.48
CA LEU A 46 2.23 -10.29 -6.19
C LEU A 46 2.77 -9.17 -5.28
N ARG A 47 3.41 -8.16 -5.84
CA ARG A 47 3.83 -6.96 -5.09
C ARG A 47 2.63 -6.20 -4.53
N ILE A 48 1.61 -5.95 -5.35
CA ILE A 48 0.38 -5.28 -4.90
C ILE A 48 -0.30 -6.08 -3.79
N LEU A 49 -0.40 -7.40 -3.92
CA LEU A 49 -0.97 -8.25 -2.87
C LEU A 49 -0.16 -8.14 -1.57
N SER A 50 1.16 -8.27 -1.64
CA SER A 50 2.05 -8.14 -0.48
C SER A 50 1.91 -6.77 0.20
N ALA A 51 1.91 -5.68 -0.59
CA ALA A 51 1.75 -4.34 -0.06
C ALA A 51 0.37 -4.12 0.57
N SER A 52 -0.67 -4.76 0.02
CA SER A 52 -2.03 -4.71 0.58
C SER A 52 -2.10 -5.43 1.93
N VAL A 53 -1.47 -6.60 2.06
CA VAL A 53 -1.38 -7.31 3.34
C VAL A 53 -0.65 -6.45 4.37
N ASP A 54 0.51 -5.90 4.02
CA ASP A 54 1.24 -4.99 4.91
C ASP A 54 0.36 -3.82 5.36
N SER A 55 -0.34 -3.16 4.42
CA SER A 55 -1.07 -1.92 4.69
C SER A 55 -2.37 -2.12 5.46
N PHE A 56 -3.07 -3.22 5.20
CA PHE A 56 -4.45 -3.43 5.68
C PHE A 56 -4.60 -4.58 6.68
N VAL A 57 -3.53 -5.31 6.96
CA VAL A 57 -3.53 -6.42 7.93
C VAL A 57 -2.47 -6.21 8.98
N GLU A 58 -1.20 -6.06 8.58
CA GLU A 58 -0.08 -6.07 9.51
C GLU A 58 0.15 -4.71 10.19
N TYR A 59 0.13 -3.61 9.44
CA TYR A 59 0.48 -2.28 9.92
C TYR A 59 -0.74 -1.34 10.01
N ILE A 60 -1.87 -1.86 10.48
CA ILE A 60 -3.13 -1.10 10.55
C ILE A 60 -3.38 -0.45 11.92
N ASP A 61 -2.66 -0.85 12.97
CA ASP A 61 -2.92 -0.39 14.34
C ASP A 61 -2.46 1.06 14.55
N ALA A 62 -3.40 1.99 14.43
CA ALA A 62 -3.16 3.41 14.66
C ALA A 62 -2.87 3.77 16.14
N ASN A 63 -3.08 2.86 17.10
CA ASN A 63 -2.69 3.08 18.49
C ASN A 63 -1.19 2.80 18.73
N ARG A 64 -0.59 2.04 17.81
CA ARG A 64 0.85 1.72 17.81
C ARG A 64 1.41 1.92 16.40
N PRO A 65 1.35 3.15 15.87
CA PRO A 65 1.80 3.42 14.51
C PRO A 65 3.29 3.13 14.37
N ALA A 66 3.65 2.39 13.36
CA ALA A 66 5.03 2.11 12.99
C ALA A 66 5.27 2.52 11.54
N PHE A 67 6.37 3.24 11.29
CA PHE A 67 6.79 3.52 9.93
C PHE A 67 7.30 2.26 9.25
N ARG A 68 6.91 2.09 8.01
CA ARG A 68 7.38 1.02 7.14
C ARG A 68 7.62 1.57 5.74
N HIS A 69 8.53 0.95 5.01
CA HIS A 69 8.69 1.24 3.59
C HIS A 69 7.48 0.68 2.81
N SER A 70 6.69 1.56 2.23
CA SER A 70 5.60 1.17 1.33
C SER A 70 6.15 0.82 -0.05
N GLU A 71 6.94 1.71 -0.60
CA GLU A 71 7.70 1.57 -1.83
C GLU A 71 9.21 1.62 -1.52
N SER A 72 10.00 0.95 -2.33
CA SER A 72 11.46 0.91 -2.20
C SER A 72 12.10 0.55 -3.54
N ALA A 73 13.42 0.58 -3.62
CA ALA A 73 14.14 0.14 -4.80
C ALA A 73 13.75 -1.27 -5.26
N HIS A 74 13.35 -2.13 -4.32
CA HIS A 74 12.94 -3.52 -4.59
C HIS A 74 11.42 -3.70 -4.73
N ARG A 75 10.64 -2.71 -4.34
CA ARG A 75 9.16 -2.76 -4.34
C ARG A 75 8.61 -1.51 -5.02
N LYS A 76 8.77 -1.44 -6.35
CA LYS A 76 8.15 -0.39 -7.17
C LYS A 76 6.69 -0.75 -7.45
N MET A 77 5.78 0.21 -7.32
CA MET A 77 4.33 -0.03 -7.50
C MET A 77 3.66 0.93 -8.48
N PHE A 78 3.68 2.22 -8.26
CA PHE A 78 2.84 3.18 -8.98
C PHE A 78 3.61 4.28 -9.70
N GLY A 79 4.80 4.00 -10.19
CA GLY A 79 5.64 5.03 -10.81
C GLY A 79 6.29 5.97 -9.80
N ASP A 80 6.52 5.45 -8.61
CA ASP A 80 7.23 6.10 -7.51
C ASP A 80 8.63 6.53 -7.95
N CYS A 81 9.09 7.65 -7.41
CA CYS A 81 10.40 8.19 -7.72
C CYS A 81 11.50 7.21 -7.29
N PRO A 82 12.45 6.85 -8.19
CA PRO A 82 13.50 5.91 -7.86
C PRO A 82 14.49 6.44 -6.81
N ASP A 83 14.58 7.75 -6.66
CA ASP A 83 15.54 8.43 -5.77
C ASP A 83 14.90 8.84 -4.43
N ALA A 84 13.71 8.37 -4.14
CA ALA A 84 13.00 8.69 -2.90
C ALA A 84 12.65 7.43 -2.10
N ASP A 85 12.77 7.55 -0.79
CA ASP A 85 12.25 6.57 0.17
C ASP A 85 10.87 7.01 0.66
N TYR A 86 9.91 6.10 0.60
CA TYR A 86 8.55 6.33 1.06
C TYR A 86 8.28 5.54 2.33
N LEU A 87 8.04 6.27 3.41
CA LEU A 87 7.69 5.71 4.70
C LEU A 87 6.21 6.01 5.00
N GLN A 88 5.46 5.01 5.39
CA GLN A 88 4.06 5.15 5.75
C GLN A 88 3.80 4.61 7.15
N ALA A 89 2.89 5.28 7.87
CA ALA A 89 2.38 4.81 9.14
C ALA A 89 0.86 5.08 9.22
N PRO A 90 0.07 4.18 9.80
CA PRO A 90 -1.34 4.40 10.01
C PRO A 90 -1.54 5.43 11.12
N ILE A 91 -2.51 6.33 10.96
CA ILE A 91 -2.95 7.27 11.97
C ILE A 91 -4.47 7.32 12.03
N ASP A 92 -5.00 7.70 13.19
CA ASP A 92 -6.43 7.94 13.40
C ASP A 92 -6.62 9.20 14.22
N LEU A 93 -6.98 10.29 13.56
CA LEU A 93 -7.15 11.61 14.18
C LEU A 93 -8.54 11.83 14.80
N ARG A 94 -9.39 10.81 14.79
CA ARG A 94 -10.70 10.89 15.48
C ARG A 94 -10.48 11.01 16.98
N ASP A 95 -11.48 11.50 17.65
CA ASP A 95 -11.52 11.61 19.12
C ASP A 95 -10.41 12.51 19.72
N GLY A 96 -9.91 13.49 18.97
CA GLY A 96 -8.91 14.44 19.44
C GLY A 96 -7.50 13.85 19.63
N ARG A 97 -7.22 12.71 19.03
CA ARG A 97 -5.89 12.10 19.05
C ARG A 97 -4.87 12.96 18.32
N SER A 98 -3.66 12.97 18.82
CA SER A 98 -2.51 13.62 18.20
C SER A 98 -1.34 12.65 18.05
N TYR A 99 -0.53 12.86 17.03
CA TYR A 99 0.66 12.07 16.78
C TYR A 99 1.87 12.99 16.65
N THR A 100 2.98 12.55 17.19
CA THR A 100 4.26 13.24 17.07
C THR A 100 5.21 12.36 16.26
N VAL A 101 5.73 12.88 15.16
CA VAL A 101 6.77 12.23 14.37
C VAL A 101 8.13 12.75 14.84
N LYS A 102 9.04 11.84 15.15
CA LYS A 102 10.42 12.16 15.51
C LYS A 102 11.35 11.28 14.68
N GLY A 103 12.43 11.87 14.19
CA GLY A 103 13.40 11.14 13.39
C GLY A 103 14.65 11.96 13.16
N GLN A 104 15.62 11.36 12.51
CA GLN A 104 16.83 12.02 12.05
C GLN A 104 16.84 12.01 10.54
N ILE A 105 17.14 13.16 9.96
CA ILE A 105 17.28 13.30 8.52
C ILE A 105 18.76 13.07 8.18
N PRO A 106 19.09 12.14 7.27
CA PRO A 106 20.46 11.94 6.81
C PRO A 106 21.05 13.25 6.27
N LYS A 107 22.35 13.45 6.49
CA LYS A 107 23.03 14.72 6.20
C LYS A 107 22.93 15.16 4.74
N ASP A 108 22.87 14.19 3.82
CA ASP A 108 22.85 14.43 2.37
C ASP A 108 21.43 14.40 1.79
N THR A 109 20.40 14.48 2.64
CA THR A 109 19.01 14.51 2.20
C THR A 109 18.68 15.87 1.60
N LEU A 110 18.27 15.89 0.34
CA LEU A 110 17.89 17.11 -0.37
C LEU A 110 16.48 17.60 -0.01
N TYR A 111 15.59 16.69 0.34
CA TYR A 111 14.19 17.02 0.61
C TYR A 111 13.54 16.01 1.54
N VAL A 112 12.72 16.50 2.45
CA VAL A 112 11.81 15.70 3.27
C VAL A 112 10.42 16.30 3.17
N GLY A 113 9.44 15.49 2.82
CA GLY A 113 8.04 15.89 2.79
C GLY A 113 7.21 15.00 3.70
N VAL A 114 6.26 15.58 4.40
CA VAL A 114 5.25 14.84 5.17
C VAL A 114 3.90 15.13 4.56
N MET A 115 3.16 14.08 4.21
CA MET A 115 1.83 14.18 3.62
C MET A 115 0.84 13.34 4.42
N LEU A 116 -0.37 13.85 4.55
CA LEU A 116 -1.49 13.12 5.15
C LEU A 116 -2.43 12.68 4.03
N TYR A 117 -2.79 11.43 4.03
CA TYR A 117 -3.76 10.87 3.11
C TYR A 117 -5.03 10.49 3.87
N GLY A 118 -6.16 11.00 3.44
CA GLY A 118 -7.46 10.60 3.92
C GLY A 118 -7.91 9.25 3.36
N ARG A 119 -8.98 8.72 3.90
CA ARG A 119 -9.60 7.49 3.42
C ARG A 119 -10.00 7.66 1.95
N GLY A 120 -9.55 6.74 1.10
CA GLY A 120 -9.80 6.82 -0.36
C GLY A 120 -8.71 7.56 -1.15
N GLY A 121 -7.55 7.81 -0.56
CA GLY A 121 -6.40 8.42 -1.25
C GLY A 121 -6.52 9.93 -1.48
N GLN A 122 -7.51 10.58 -0.85
CA GLN A 122 -7.59 12.03 -0.89
C GLN A 122 -6.40 12.63 -0.14
N MET A 123 -5.63 13.46 -0.83
CA MET A 123 -4.54 14.22 -0.19
C MET A 123 -5.13 15.23 0.80
N GLY A 124 -4.75 15.08 2.06
CA GLY A 124 -5.00 16.07 3.09
C GLY A 124 -4.01 17.24 3.02
N ASN A 125 -4.03 18.09 4.04
CA ASN A 125 -3.13 19.23 4.12
C ASN A 125 -1.66 18.79 4.11
N ARG A 126 -0.85 19.49 3.32
CA ARG A 126 0.60 19.40 3.39
C ARG A 126 1.07 19.99 4.73
N LEU A 127 1.77 19.20 5.50
CA LEU A 127 2.57 19.73 6.60
C LEU A 127 3.92 20.17 6.03
N THR A 128 4.19 21.45 6.07
CA THR A 128 5.49 22.04 5.70
C THR A 128 6.32 22.23 6.95
#